data_fc8e549c699615fef75264d1aac649ce
#
_entry.id   fc8e549c699615fef75264d1aac649ce
#
_cell.length_a   1.000
_cell.length_b   1.000
_cell.length_c   1.000
_cell.angle_alpha   90.00
_cell.angle_beta   90.00
_cell.angle_gamma   90.00
#
_symmetry.space_group_name_H-M   'P 1'
#
loop_
_entity.id
_entity.type
_entity.pdbx_description
1 polymer ?
#
loop_
_entity_poly.entity_id
_entity_poly.type
_entity_poly.pdbx_seq_one_letter_code
_entity_poly.pdbx_strand_id
1 'polypeptide(L)'
;MATVDDGELVFYPAFCFRASPTHFAWVKMGAVDVHLLKRRAGFEDQSTFFYMNHPIRFVSLVGIIVARTEYPTLTILTVDDSSGVTLDVIVLKAPITEDDGDKPVRSGRGEDLQSARATRHVAATNKTTVDMTALVPGVVVQVKGTLSMFRGTMQIQLERVSAVQDTNAEMRFLDQRSRYLVEVLSVPWSLTEDEVERLHYEADDEEERLEEEQERIKRRQRRRTEREEKDQRRIQKLWEREERLRAEEALYSRDAGAKYMRDFEARKA
;
A
#
# COMPACT_ATOMS: atom_id res chain seq x y z
N MET A 1 37.42 -5.94 -0.10
CA MET A 1 36.23 -6.12 0.76
C MET A 1 36.42 -7.40 1.53
N ALA A 2 36.52 -7.36 2.85
CA ALA A 2 36.60 -8.57 3.65
C ALA A 2 35.25 -9.28 3.58
N THR A 3 35.22 -10.49 3.04
CA THR A 3 34.06 -11.37 3.15
C THR A 3 34.01 -11.82 4.61
N VAL A 4 33.16 -11.16 5.42
CA VAL A 4 32.84 -11.65 6.76
C VAL A 4 32.13 -12.99 6.56
N ASP A 5 32.68 -14.04 7.16
CA ASP A 5 32.09 -15.37 7.12
C ASP A 5 30.71 -15.28 7.81
N ASP A 6 29.65 -15.67 7.12
CA ASP A 6 28.26 -15.64 7.62
C ASP A 6 28.09 -16.45 8.95
N GLY A 7 29.09 -17.23 9.34
CA GLY A 7 29.11 -18.07 10.56
C GLY A 7 29.29 -17.29 11.87
N GLU A 8 29.81 -16.07 11.83
CA GLU A 8 30.03 -15.24 13.03
C GLU A 8 28.93 -14.21 13.30
N LEU A 9 27.97 -14.03 12.37
CA LEU A 9 26.93 -13.01 12.49
C LEU A 9 25.71 -13.53 13.25
N VAL A 10 25.34 -12.83 14.32
CA VAL A 10 24.11 -13.12 15.08
C VAL A 10 22.92 -12.45 14.40
N PHE A 11 21.88 -13.23 14.08
CA PHE A 11 20.61 -12.73 13.54
C PHE A 11 19.56 -12.77 14.63
N TYR A 12 18.95 -11.61 14.88
CA TYR A 12 17.95 -11.45 15.94
C TYR A 12 16.54 -11.71 15.38
N PRO A 13 15.60 -12.17 16.24
CA PRO A 13 14.19 -12.29 15.89
C PRO A 13 13.57 -10.96 15.45
N ALA A 14 12.44 -11.02 14.73
CA ALA A 14 11.80 -9.86 14.15
C ALA A 14 11.39 -8.78 15.15
N PHE A 15 11.00 -9.17 16.37
CA PHE A 15 10.66 -8.23 17.44
C PHE A 15 11.84 -7.33 17.85
N CYS A 16 13.07 -7.77 17.62
CA CYS A 16 14.27 -6.96 17.87
C CYS A 16 14.51 -5.89 16.81
N PHE A 17 13.91 -6.01 15.60
CA PHE A 17 14.24 -5.11 14.49
C PHE A 17 13.94 -3.64 14.76
N ARG A 18 13.01 -3.35 15.67
CA ARG A 18 12.73 -1.97 16.07
C ARG A 18 13.91 -1.27 16.75
N ALA A 19 14.81 -2.02 17.37
CA ALA A 19 16.05 -1.49 17.96
C ALA A 19 17.18 -1.35 16.93
N SER A 20 17.01 -1.87 15.71
CA SER A 20 18.02 -1.74 14.66
C SER A 20 18.08 -0.31 14.11
N PRO A 21 19.28 0.24 13.87
CA PRO A 21 19.44 1.56 13.27
C PRO A 21 18.96 1.63 11.82
N THR A 22 18.68 0.48 11.19
CA THR A 22 18.40 0.37 9.76
C THR A 22 16.95 0.07 9.43
N HIS A 23 16.19 -0.60 10.31
CA HIS A 23 14.87 -1.15 9.99
C HIS A 23 13.82 -0.09 9.63
N PHE A 24 13.76 1.02 10.36
CA PHE A 24 12.84 2.13 10.11
C PHE A 24 13.49 3.33 9.41
N ALA A 25 14.76 3.20 9.03
CA ALA A 25 15.49 4.26 8.35
C ALA A 25 15.42 4.12 6.82
N TRP A 26 15.43 5.25 6.12
CA TRP A 26 15.73 5.28 4.70
C TRP A 26 17.24 5.08 4.51
N VAL A 27 17.65 3.81 4.44
CA VAL A 27 19.06 3.44 4.33
C VAL A 27 19.60 3.91 2.99
N LYS A 28 20.64 4.75 3.03
CA LYS A 28 21.31 5.25 1.82
C LYS A 28 22.29 4.21 1.33
N MET A 29 21.98 3.63 0.15
CA MET A 29 22.78 2.56 -0.45
C MET A 29 23.05 2.85 -1.91
N GLY A 30 24.11 2.24 -2.46
CA GLY A 30 24.33 2.17 -3.89
C GLY A 30 23.54 1.03 -4.52
N ALA A 31 23.35 1.09 -5.84
CA ALA A 31 22.66 0.02 -6.57
C ALA A 31 23.39 -1.33 -6.40
N VAL A 32 24.71 -1.31 -6.40
CA VAL A 32 25.55 -2.51 -6.17
C VAL A 32 25.28 -3.10 -4.78
N ASP A 33 25.16 -2.26 -3.74
CA ASP A 33 24.92 -2.72 -2.36
C ASP A 33 23.50 -3.31 -2.24
N VAL A 34 22.52 -2.74 -2.92
CA VAL A 34 21.14 -3.27 -2.96
C VAL A 34 21.11 -4.66 -3.59
N HIS A 35 21.88 -4.89 -4.65
CA HIS A 35 21.97 -6.23 -5.28
C HIS A 35 22.71 -7.26 -4.40
N LEU A 36 23.54 -6.82 -3.45
CA LEU A 36 24.24 -7.70 -2.50
C LEU A 36 23.37 -8.08 -1.28
N LEU A 37 22.20 -7.47 -1.12
CA LEU A 37 21.28 -7.80 -0.03
C LEU A 37 20.79 -9.24 -0.14
N LYS A 38 20.75 -9.93 1.00
CA LYS A 38 20.36 -11.33 1.07
C LYS A 38 19.04 -11.51 1.80
N ARG A 39 18.22 -12.45 1.34
CA ARG A 39 17.11 -13.00 2.14
C ARG A 39 17.67 -14.06 3.09
N ARG A 40 17.00 -14.22 4.24
CA ARG A 40 17.35 -15.23 5.23
C ARG A 40 16.15 -16.13 5.52
N ALA A 41 16.42 -17.41 5.72
CA ALA A 41 15.43 -18.38 6.20
C ALA A 41 14.88 -17.91 7.57
N GLY A 42 13.57 -18.05 7.77
CA GLY A 42 12.89 -17.55 8.97
C GLY A 42 12.39 -16.10 8.91
N PHE A 43 12.71 -15.36 7.83
CA PHE A 43 12.23 -13.98 7.60
C PHE A 43 11.57 -13.82 6.21
N GLU A 44 11.14 -14.92 5.62
CA GLU A 44 10.65 -14.96 4.23
C GLU A 44 9.34 -14.23 4.05
N ASP A 45 8.48 -14.23 5.06
CA ASP A 45 7.18 -13.55 5.07
C ASP A 45 7.29 -12.04 5.30
N GLN A 46 8.47 -11.56 5.69
CA GLN A 46 8.76 -10.16 5.91
C GLN A 46 9.49 -9.61 4.68
N SER A 47 9.06 -8.46 4.17
CA SER A 47 9.75 -7.75 3.10
C SER A 47 11.07 -7.13 3.58
N THR A 48 11.88 -7.93 4.31
CA THR A 48 13.13 -7.54 4.93
C THR A 48 14.28 -8.29 4.29
N PHE A 49 15.33 -7.56 3.96
CA PHE A 49 16.57 -8.08 3.42
C PHE A 49 17.70 -7.73 4.39
N PHE A 50 18.83 -8.40 4.27
CA PHE A 50 19.93 -8.21 5.20
C PHE A 50 21.20 -7.76 4.48
N TYR A 51 21.81 -6.72 5.03
CA TYR A 51 23.19 -6.34 4.76
C TYR A 51 24.02 -6.72 5.99
N MET A 52 24.94 -7.70 5.87
CA MET A 52 25.48 -8.41 7.02
C MET A 52 24.31 -8.95 7.88
N ASN A 53 24.16 -8.49 9.12
CA ASN A 53 23.02 -8.81 9.98
C ASN A 53 22.06 -7.63 10.22
N HIS A 54 22.23 -6.52 9.49
CA HIS A 54 21.32 -5.39 9.54
C HIS A 54 20.03 -5.67 8.76
N PRO A 55 18.84 -5.59 9.37
CA PRO A 55 17.58 -5.72 8.67
C PRO A 55 17.26 -4.46 7.87
N ILE A 56 17.22 -4.56 6.53
CA ILE A 56 16.94 -3.46 5.60
C ILE A 56 15.57 -3.66 4.99
N ARG A 57 14.71 -2.67 5.14
CA ARG A 57 13.37 -2.62 4.54
C ARG A 57 13.20 -1.46 3.59
N PHE A 58 13.73 -0.30 3.96
CA PHE A 58 13.59 0.95 3.22
C PHE A 58 14.94 1.42 2.71
N VAL A 59 14.99 1.78 1.44
CA VAL A 59 16.23 2.23 0.79
C VAL A 59 16.02 3.61 0.17
N SER A 60 17.08 4.42 0.19
CA SER A 60 17.18 5.66 -0.56
C SER A 60 18.38 5.61 -1.48
N LEU A 61 18.16 5.91 -2.75
CA LEU A 61 19.15 5.92 -3.83
C LEU A 61 19.10 7.25 -4.54
N VAL A 62 20.26 7.76 -4.99
CA VAL A 62 20.37 8.88 -5.94
C VAL A 62 21.07 8.39 -7.18
N GLY A 63 20.51 8.69 -8.35
CA GLY A 63 21.10 8.33 -9.63
C GLY A 63 20.36 8.94 -10.80
N ILE A 64 20.90 8.74 -12.00
CA ILE A 64 20.30 9.20 -13.24
C ILE A 64 19.31 8.17 -13.78
N ILE A 65 18.15 8.60 -14.24
CA ILE A 65 17.24 7.72 -14.96
C ILE A 65 17.83 7.45 -16.34
N VAL A 66 18.19 6.21 -16.62
CA VAL A 66 18.75 5.79 -17.93
C VAL A 66 17.68 5.24 -18.87
N ALA A 67 16.61 4.67 -18.31
CA ALA A 67 15.48 4.18 -19.11
C ALA A 67 14.14 4.34 -18.34
N ARG A 68 13.06 4.50 -19.11
CA ARG A 68 11.69 4.50 -18.62
C ARG A 68 10.84 3.61 -19.53
N THR A 69 10.24 2.58 -18.95
CA THR A 69 9.38 1.63 -19.67
C THR A 69 7.99 1.63 -19.09
N GLU A 70 6.99 1.87 -19.92
CA GLU A 70 5.59 1.95 -19.53
C GLU A 70 4.89 0.60 -19.77
N TYR A 71 4.20 0.10 -18.75
CA TYR A 71 3.31 -1.05 -18.82
C TYR A 71 1.89 -0.66 -18.42
N PRO A 72 0.88 -1.47 -18.71
CA PRO A 72 -0.51 -1.15 -18.36
C PRO A 72 -0.74 -0.94 -16.85
N THR A 73 -0.05 -1.70 -15.99
CA THR A 73 -0.24 -1.72 -14.54
C THR A 73 0.88 -1.05 -13.74
N LEU A 74 2.01 -0.76 -14.39
CA LEU A 74 3.18 -0.18 -13.73
C LEU A 74 4.08 0.55 -14.73
N THR A 75 4.99 1.37 -14.20
CA THR A 75 6.10 1.97 -14.94
C THR A 75 7.41 1.55 -14.30
N ILE A 76 8.40 1.18 -15.09
CA ILE A 76 9.75 0.84 -14.62
C ILE A 76 10.67 2.00 -14.97
N LEU A 77 11.37 2.53 -13.98
CA LEU A 77 12.47 3.46 -14.14
C LEU A 77 13.77 2.70 -13.87
N THR A 78 14.67 2.60 -14.82
CA THR A 78 16.01 2.06 -14.59
C THR A 78 16.92 3.21 -14.19
N VAL A 79 17.51 3.11 -13.00
CA VAL A 79 18.34 4.15 -12.40
C VAL A 79 19.78 3.66 -12.30
N ASP A 80 20.72 4.51 -12.75
CA ASP A 80 22.18 4.31 -12.64
C ASP A 80 22.74 5.32 -11.63
N ASP A 81 23.36 4.80 -10.55
CA ASP A 81 24.02 5.61 -9.52
C ASP A 81 25.55 5.61 -9.64
N SER A 82 26.07 5.16 -10.80
CA SER A 82 27.50 5.04 -11.10
C SER A 82 28.25 4.04 -10.19
N SER A 83 27.53 3.12 -9.49
CA SER A 83 28.15 2.06 -8.70
C SER A 83 28.57 0.82 -9.54
N GLY A 84 28.30 0.85 -10.84
CA GLY A 84 28.64 -0.20 -11.81
C GLY A 84 27.49 -1.13 -12.19
N VAL A 85 26.32 -0.96 -11.59
CA VAL A 85 25.08 -1.67 -11.91
C VAL A 85 23.90 -0.72 -11.87
N THR A 86 22.86 -1.03 -12.62
CA THR A 86 21.58 -0.29 -12.58
C THR A 86 20.60 -0.95 -11.64
N LEU A 87 19.61 -0.19 -11.18
CA LEU A 87 18.53 -0.69 -10.32
C LEU A 87 17.17 -0.27 -10.86
N ASP A 88 16.26 -1.24 -10.96
CA ASP A 88 14.90 -0.99 -11.43
C ASP A 88 14.03 -0.46 -10.29
N VAL A 89 13.32 0.61 -10.57
CA VAL A 89 12.36 1.27 -9.67
C VAL A 89 10.97 1.09 -10.25
N ILE A 90 10.13 0.39 -9.53
CA ILE A 90 8.76 0.05 -9.93
C ILE A 90 7.79 1.08 -9.40
N VAL A 91 7.05 1.72 -10.29
CA VAL A 91 5.99 2.66 -9.97
C VAL A 91 4.64 2.05 -10.34
N LEU A 92 3.78 1.83 -9.37
CA LEU A 92 2.48 1.23 -9.59
C LEU A 92 1.51 2.20 -10.26
N LYS A 93 0.56 1.68 -11.03
CA LYS A 93 -0.56 2.43 -11.59
C LYS A 93 -1.87 1.98 -10.94
N ALA A 94 -2.68 2.93 -10.50
CA ALA A 94 -4.03 2.69 -9.99
C ALA A 94 -5.06 3.32 -10.93
N PRO A 95 -6.26 2.73 -11.06
CA PRO A 95 -7.35 3.37 -11.78
C PRO A 95 -7.76 4.66 -11.06
N ILE A 96 -8.12 5.70 -11.81
CA ILE A 96 -8.71 6.91 -11.22
C ILE A 96 -10.13 6.54 -10.78
N THR A 97 -10.41 6.69 -9.48
CA THR A 97 -11.75 6.54 -8.90
C THR A 97 -12.40 7.91 -8.76
N GLU A 98 -13.72 8.01 -8.95
CA GLU A 98 -14.47 9.27 -8.92
C GLU A 98 -14.44 10.00 -7.55
N ASP A 99 -13.96 9.32 -6.52
CA ASP A 99 -13.90 9.84 -5.13
C ASP A 99 -12.67 10.71 -4.85
N ASP A 100 -11.78 10.87 -5.82
CA ASP A 100 -10.48 11.58 -5.64
C ASP A 100 -10.54 13.11 -5.92
N GLY A 101 -11.70 13.73 -5.84
CA GLY A 101 -11.81 15.20 -5.74
C GLY A 101 -11.25 16.05 -6.89
N ASP A 102 -10.63 15.44 -7.87
CA ASP A 102 -10.10 16.11 -9.07
C ASP A 102 -11.15 16.02 -10.19
N LYS A 103 -11.86 17.11 -10.43
CA LYS A 103 -12.92 17.18 -11.44
C LYS A 103 -12.31 16.81 -12.80
N PRO A 104 -12.90 15.83 -13.53
CA PRO A 104 -12.44 15.56 -14.88
C PRO A 104 -12.68 16.80 -15.74
N VAL A 105 -11.61 17.33 -16.32
CA VAL A 105 -11.69 18.35 -17.36
C VAL A 105 -12.46 17.72 -18.52
N ARG A 106 -13.72 18.10 -18.67
CA ARG A 106 -14.52 17.75 -19.84
C ARG A 106 -13.93 18.42 -21.07
N SER A 107 -13.03 17.74 -21.73
CA SER A 107 -12.66 18.03 -23.10
C SER A 107 -13.69 17.36 -24.00
N GLY A 108 -14.38 18.18 -24.81
CA GLY A 108 -15.50 17.78 -25.61
C GLY A 108 -15.13 16.93 -26.81
N ARG A 109 -16.12 16.10 -27.16
CA ARG A 109 -16.47 15.58 -28.49
C ARG A 109 -15.49 14.73 -29.27
N GLY A 110 -15.87 13.47 -29.46
CA GLY A 110 -15.56 12.69 -30.67
C GLY A 110 -14.84 11.38 -30.42
N GLU A 111 -15.63 10.29 -30.37
CA GLU A 111 -15.33 8.95 -30.89
C GLU A 111 -13.95 8.32 -30.63
N ASP A 112 -13.87 7.41 -29.64
CA ASP A 112 -13.63 5.98 -29.91
C ASP A 112 -13.78 5.18 -28.62
N LEU A 113 -14.71 4.25 -28.62
CA LEU A 113 -15.08 3.33 -27.56
C LEU A 113 -14.02 2.22 -27.40
N GLN A 114 -12.89 2.52 -26.80
CA GLN A 114 -12.17 1.62 -25.91
C GLN A 114 -11.60 2.49 -24.80
N SER A 115 -12.41 2.73 -23.79
CA SER A 115 -12.08 3.46 -22.60
C SER A 115 -10.88 2.80 -21.91
N ALA A 116 -9.67 3.17 -22.31
CA ALA A 116 -8.49 3.00 -21.49
C ALA A 116 -8.80 3.75 -20.19
N ARG A 117 -9.17 3.02 -19.12
CA ARG A 117 -9.40 3.59 -17.79
C ARG A 117 -8.19 4.45 -17.48
N ALA A 118 -8.39 5.75 -17.38
CA ALA A 118 -7.33 6.67 -17.01
C ALA A 118 -6.68 6.14 -15.73
N THR A 119 -5.36 5.99 -15.75
CA THR A 119 -4.58 5.48 -14.62
C THR A 119 -3.67 6.56 -14.11
N ARG A 120 -3.43 6.58 -12.79
CA ARG A 120 -2.46 7.45 -12.15
C ARG A 120 -1.35 6.63 -11.52
N HIS A 121 -0.17 7.19 -11.44
CA HIS A 121 0.95 6.58 -10.73
C HIS A 121 0.79 6.77 -9.22
N VAL A 122 1.05 5.72 -8.47
CA VAL A 122 0.86 5.72 -7.01
C VAL A 122 2.05 5.07 -6.31
N ALA A 123 2.33 5.56 -5.10
CA ALA A 123 3.29 4.96 -4.19
C ALA A 123 2.85 3.54 -3.77
N ALA A 124 3.82 2.67 -3.47
CA ALA A 124 3.56 1.25 -3.26
C ALA A 124 2.72 1.01 -2.00
N THR A 125 3.04 1.62 -0.88
CA THR A 125 2.38 1.36 0.42
C THR A 125 1.12 2.18 0.62
N ASN A 126 1.22 3.52 0.58
CA ASN A 126 0.14 4.41 0.98
C ASN A 126 -0.76 4.86 -0.18
N LYS A 127 -0.46 4.41 -1.42
CA LYS A 127 -1.21 4.73 -2.63
C LYS A 127 -1.32 6.23 -2.95
N THR A 128 -0.47 7.07 -2.34
CA THR A 128 -0.43 8.50 -2.68
C THR A 128 0.01 8.70 -4.13
N THR A 129 -0.55 9.71 -4.79
CA THR A 129 -0.23 10.02 -6.18
C THR A 129 1.23 10.46 -6.32
N VAL A 130 1.90 9.92 -7.33
CA VAL A 130 3.28 10.25 -7.70
C VAL A 130 3.27 11.00 -9.02
N ASP A 131 3.86 12.19 -9.03
CA ASP A 131 4.06 12.93 -10.28
C ASP A 131 5.25 12.36 -11.06
N MET A 132 4.95 11.83 -12.25
CA MET A 132 5.91 11.22 -13.15
C MET A 132 6.33 12.14 -14.30
N THR A 133 5.81 13.35 -14.35
CA THR A 133 5.96 14.26 -15.51
C THR A 133 7.44 14.63 -15.74
N ALA A 134 8.15 14.93 -14.65
CA ALA A 134 9.57 15.30 -14.71
C ALA A 134 10.52 14.09 -14.72
N LEU A 135 10.04 12.86 -14.57
CA LEU A 135 10.86 11.66 -14.44
C LEU A 135 11.13 11.03 -15.81
N VAL A 136 12.00 11.68 -16.57
CA VAL A 136 12.41 11.25 -17.92
C VAL A 136 13.88 10.84 -17.93
N PRO A 137 14.31 9.99 -18.88
CA PRO A 137 15.72 9.65 -19.04
C PRO A 137 16.61 10.89 -19.10
N GLY A 138 17.74 10.87 -18.41
CA GLY A 138 18.67 11.98 -18.28
C GLY A 138 18.49 12.84 -17.01
N VAL A 139 17.42 12.66 -16.27
CA VAL A 139 17.18 13.39 -15.01
C VAL A 139 17.79 12.65 -13.82
N VAL A 140 18.51 13.37 -12.96
CA VAL A 140 19.02 12.84 -11.69
C VAL A 140 17.91 12.91 -10.65
N VAL A 141 17.66 11.77 -10.00
CA VAL A 141 16.56 11.62 -9.02
C VAL A 141 17.05 11.02 -7.72
N GLN A 142 16.42 11.44 -6.63
CA GLN A 142 16.46 10.72 -5.38
C GLN A 142 15.20 9.85 -5.27
N VAL A 143 15.42 8.55 -5.21
CA VAL A 143 14.37 7.54 -5.03
C VAL A 143 14.37 7.04 -3.60
N LYS A 144 13.18 6.87 -3.02
CA LYS A 144 12.96 6.19 -1.74
C LYS A 144 11.90 5.14 -1.94
N GLY A 145 12.15 3.92 -1.47
CA GLY A 145 11.20 2.84 -1.63
C GLY A 145 11.49 1.62 -0.80
N THR A 146 10.60 0.65 -0.89
CA THR A 146 10.73 -0.66 -0.27
C THR A 146 11.40 -1.62 -1.24
N LEU A 147 12.08 -2.60 -0.68
CA LEU A 147 12.78 -3.61 -1.47
C LEU A 147 11.83 -4.73 -1.89
N SER A 148 12.01 -5.21 -3.11
CA SER A 148 11.36 -6.43 -3.60
C SER A 148 12.31 -7.19 -4.52
N MET A 149 12.00 -8.46 -4.75
CA MET A 149 12.78 -9.30 -5.65
C MET A 149 11.87 -9.85 -6.74
N PHE A 150 12.26 -9.69 -7.98
CA PHE A 150 11.56 -10.26 -9.12
C PHE A 150 12.53 -11.06 -9.99
N ARG A 151 12.23 -12.35 -10.20
CA ARG A 151 13.07 -13.30 -10.98
C ARG A 151 14.53 -13.32 -10.54
N GLY A 152 14.78 -13.20 -9.22
CA GLY A 152 16.14 -13.23 -8.67
C GLY A 152 16.87 -11.89 -8.72
N THR A 153 16.28 -10.84 -9.29
CA THR A 153 16.87 -9.50 -9.35
C THR A 153 16.19 -8.58 -8.34
N MET A 154 17.01 -7.82 -7.61
CA MET A 154 16.52 -6.80 -6.67
C MET A 154 15.92 -5.62 -7.41
N GLN A 155 14.83 -5.08 -6.88
CA GLN A 155 14.16 -3.89 -7.38
C GLN A 155 13.61 -3.06 -6.22
N ILE A 156 13.38 -1.76 -6.46
CA ILE A 156 12.74 -0.85 -5.50
C ILE A 156 11.28 -0.65 -5.91
N GLN A 157 10.35 -0.82 -5.00
CA GLN A 157 8.98 -0.34 -5.15
C GLN A 157 8.92 1.10 -4.65
N LEU A 158 8.56 2.03 -5.53
CA LEU A 158 8.63 3.46 -5.27
C LEU A 158 7.64 3.89 -4.18
N GLU A 159 8.15 4.62 -3.19
CA GLU A 159 7.36 5.33 -2.19
C GLU A 159 7.41 6.84 -2.37
N ARG A 160 8.60 7.37 -2.62
CA ARG A 160 8.82 8.80 -2.84
C ARG A 160 9.92 9.00 -3.86
N VAL A 161 9.78 10.05 -4.67
CA VAL A 161 10.79 10.49 -5.62
C VAL A 161 10.88 12.00 -5.64
N SER A 162 12.08 12.52 -5.83
CA SER A 162 12.32 13.93 -6.05
C SER A 162 13.47 14.11 -7.04
N ALA A 163 13.34 15.06 -7.95
CA ALA A 163 14.45 15.44 -8.82
C ALA A 163 15.56 16.10 -7.99
N VAL A 164 16.80 15.73 -8.27
CA VAL A 164 17.99 16.36 -7.68
C VAL A 164 18.37 17.55 -8.56
N GLN A 165 18.33 18.75 -7.98
CA GLN A 165 18.43 19.99 -8.76
C GLN A 165 19.88 20.41 -9.05
N ASP A 166 20.81 20.02 -8.20
CA ASP A 166 22.20 20.40 -8.31
C ASP A 166 23.18 19.31 -7.86
N THR A 167 24.42 19.42 -8.35
CA THR A 167 25.52 18.51 -8.01
C THR A 167 25.86 18.54 -6.50
N ASN A 168 25.60 19.65 -5.83
CA ASN A 168 25.86 19.74 -4.39
C ASN A 168 24.92 18.86 -3.58
N ALA A 169 23.64 18.77 -3.96
CA ALA A 169 22.69 17.85 -3.33
C ALA A 169 23.08 16.38 -3.57
N GLU A 170 23.55 16.07 -4.78
CA GLU A 170 24.06 14.75 -5.13
C GLU A 170 25.30 14.38 -4.31
N MET A 171 26.29 15.29 -4.22
CA MET A 171 27.50 15.08 -3.43
C MET A 171 27.23 14.95 -1.94
N ARG A 172 26.29 15.72 -1.40
CA ARG A 172 25.84 15.55 0.00
C ARG A 172 25.24 14.17 0.26
N PHE A 173 24.44 13.68 -0.68
CA PHE A 173 23.87 12.33 -0.57
C PHE A 173 24.99 11.28 -0.61
N LEU A 174 25.94 11.42 -1.51
CA LEU A 174 27.09 10.53 -1.64
C LEU A 174 27.95 10.50 -0.35
N ASP A 175 28.26 11.68 0.23
CA ASP A 175 28.97 11.78 1.51
C ASP A 175 28.19 11.07 2.63
N GLN A 176 26.89 11.34 2.74
CA GLN A 176 26.03 10.69 3.74
C GLN A 176 25.94 9.17 3.55
N ARG A 177 25.85 8.69 2.31
CA ARG A 177 25.86 7.26 1.96
C ARG A 177 27.17 6.62 2.43
N SER A 178 28.30 7.25 2.08
CA SER A 178 29.62 6.71 2.42
C SER A 178 29.87 6.66 3.92
N ARG A 179 29.48 7.71 4.66
CA ARG A 179 29.55 7.71 6.13
C ARG A 179 28.66 6.63 6.73
N TYR A 180 27.44 6.52 6.27
CA TYR A 180 26.51 5.52 6.79
C TYR A 180 26.98 4.09 6.53
N LEU A 181 27.60 3.84 5.36
CA LEU A 181 28.22 2.56 5.03
C LEU A 181 29.36 2.23 6.03
N VAL A 182 30.24 3.21 6.31
CA VAL A 182 31.40 3.00 7.18
C VAL A 182 31.01 2.94 8.65
N GLU A 183 30.14 3.83 9.11
CA GLU A 183 29.84 4.00 10.54
C GLU A 183 28.77 3.02 11.03
N VAL A 184 27.84 2.60 10.16
CA VAL A 184 26.70 1.75 10.54
C VAL A 184 26.77 0.40 9.88
N LEU A 185 26.75 0.34 8.54
CA LEU A 185 26.56 -0.93 7.81
C LEU A 185 27.78 -1.86 7.85
N SER A 186 28.99 -1.31 7.98
CA SER A 186 30.22 -2.11 8.06
C SER A 186 30.48 -2.73 9.44
N VAL A 187 29.73 -2.28 10.46
CA VAL A 187 29.84 -2.81 11.83
C VAL A 187 28.66 -3.74 12.10
N PRO A 188 28.88 -5.01 12.47
CA PRO A 188 27.79 -5.92 12.79
C PRO A 188 26.89 -5.34 13.89
N TRP A 189 25.58 -5.39 13.67
CA TRP A 189 24.62 -4.97 14.68
C TRP A 189 24.58 -6.00 15.82
N SER A 190 24.71 -5.52 17.06
CA SER A 190 24.67 -6.36 18.25
C SER A 190 23.75 -5.77 19.32
N LEU A 191 23.04 -6.66 20.01
CA LEU A 191 22.22 -6.36 21.18
C LEU A 191 22.74 -7.14 22.37
N THR A 192 22.61 -6.58 23.56
CA THR A 192 22.86 -7.30 24.81
C THR A 192 21.70 -8.25 25.12
N GLU A 193 21.94 -9.27 25.94
CA GLU A 193 20.90 -10.21 26.37
C GLU A 193 19.75 -9.48 27.08
N ASP A 194 20.04 -8.52 27.95
CA ASP A 194 19.05 -7.70 28.66
C ASP A 194 18.17 -6.88 27.68
N GLU A 195 18.76 -6.39 26.58
CA GLU A 195 18.00 -5.66 25.54
C GLU A 195 17.07 -6.59 24.77
N VAL A 196 17.53 -7.80 24.46
CA VAL A 196 16.70 -8.80 23.77
C VAL A 196 15.52 -9.21 24.65
N GLU A 197 15.75 -9.49 25.95
CA GLU A 197 14.68 -9.84 26.89
C GLU A 197 13.66 -8.69 27.06
N ARG A 198 14.13 -7.47 27.18
CA ARG A 198 13.25 -6.30 27.24
C ARG A 198 12.39 -6.16 25.98
N LEU A 199 13.00 -6.30 24.80
CA LEU A 199 12.28 -6.21 23.51
C LEU A 199 11.27 -7.34 23.33
N HIS A 200 11.58 -8.53 23.86
CA HIS A 200 10.63 -9.65 23.87
C HIS A 200 9.41 -9.32 24.73
N TYR A 201 9.64 -8.88 25.96
CA TYR A 201 8.54 -8.50 26.86
C TYR A 201 7.67 -7.38 26.28
N GLU A 202 8.28 -6.35 25.68
CA GLU A 202 7.54 -5.27 25.01
C GLU A 202 6.74 -5.77 23.79
N ALA A 203 7.25 -6.79 23.08
CA ALA A 203 6.53 -7.37 21.95
C ALA A 203 5.32 -8.19 22.40
N ASP A 204 5.46 -8.98 23.47
CA ASP A 204 4.36 -9.76 24.04
C ASP A 204 3.23 -8.85 24.59
N ASP A 205 3.59 -7.76 25.28
CA ASP A 205 2.62 -6.76 25.77
C ASP A 205 1.89 -6.04 24.60
N GLU A 206 2.59 -5.76 23.53
CA GLU A 206 2.01 -5.16 22.33
C GLU A 206 1.06 -6.13 21.60
N GLU A 207 1.40 -7.42 21.52
CA GLU A 207 0.57 -8.45 20.93
C GLU A 207 -0.73 -8.64 21.74
N GLU A 208 -0.64 -8.72 23.06
CA GLU A 208 -1.80 -8.82 23.95
C GLU A 208 -2.74 -7.62 23.80
N ARG A 209 -2.20 -6.41 23.75
CA ARG A 209 -2.98 -5.18 23.51
C ARG A 209 -3.68 -5.15 22.16
N LEU A 210 -3.01 -5.64 21.10
CA LEU A 210 -3.60 -5.74 19.76
C LEU A 210 -4.71 -6.78 19.70
N GLU A 211 -4.55 -7.91 20.39
CA GLU A 211 -5.57 -8.94 20.49
C GLU A 211 -6.80 -8.41 21.23
N GLU A 212 -6.63 -7.73 22.38
CA GLU A 212 -7.72 -7.10 23.10
C GLU A 212 -8.48 -6.06 22.27
N GLU A 213 -7.74 -5.24 21.51
CA GLU A 213 -8.35 -4.24 20.61
C GLU A 213 -9.16 -4.91 19.50
N GLN A 214 -8.60 -5.96 18.87
CA GLN A 214 -9.31 -6.74 17.85
C GLN A 214 -10.59 -7.38 18.40
N GLU A 215 -10.54 -7.96 19.60
CA GLU A 215 -11.73 -8.51 20.25
C GLU A 215 -12.78 -7.43 20.54
N ARG A 216 -12.34 -6.27 21.00
CA ARG A 216 -13.23 -5.11 21.25
C ARG A 216 -13.91 -4.65 19.95
N ILE A 217 -13.17 -4.59 18.83
CA ILE A 217 -13.71 -4.27 17.51
C ILE A 217 -14.71 -5.33 17.06
N LYS A 218 -14.37 -6.63 17.18
CA LYS A 218 -15.26 -7.76 16.84
C LYS A 218 -16.55 -7.71 17.66
N ARG A 219 -16.47 -7.45 18.98
CA ARG A 219 -17.65 -7.29 19.84
C ARG A 219 -18.53 -6.12 19.42
N ARG A 220 -17.92 -4.99 19.03
CA ARG A 220 -18.65 -3.80 18.54
C ARG A 220 -19.35 -4.08 17.21
N GLN A 221 -18.68 -4.72 16.27
CA GLN A 221 -19.27 -5.12 14.98
C GLN A 221 -20.43 -6.10 15.18
N ARG A 222 -20.26 -7.13 16.00
CA ARG A 222 -21.32 -8.09 16.31
C ARG A 222 -22.57 -7.43 16.91
N ARG A 223 -22.39 -6.49 17.86
CA ARG A 223 -23.51 -5.74 18.43
C ARG A 223 -24.21 -4.84 17.39
N ARG A 224 -23.46 -4.34 16.43
CA ARG A 224 -24.01 -3.53 15.33
C ARG A 224 -24.84 -4.39 14.39
N THR A 225 -24.32 -5.52 13.93
CA THR A 225 -25.05 -6.46 13.06
C THR A 225 -26.31 -7.01 13.75
N GLU A 226 -26.25 -7.38 15.04
CA GLU A 226 -27.42 -7.81 15.79
C GLU A 226 -28.52 -6.73 15.88
N ARG A 227 -28.14 -5.45 16.00
CA ARG A 227 -29.11 -4.34 15.96
C ARG A 227 -29.72 -4.16 14.56
N GLU A 228 -28.87 -4.16 13.53
CA GLU A 228 -29.29 -4.04 12.13
C GLU A 228 -30.26 -5.18 11.75
N GLU A 229 -29.99 -6.43 12.16
CA GLU A 229 -30.90 -7.56 11.96
C GLU A 229 -32.24 -7.38 12.68
N LYS A 230 -32.23 -6.90 13.95
CA LYS A 230 -33.45 -6.63 14.69
C LYS A 230 -34.28 -5.54 14.02
N ASP A 231 -33.63 -4.48 13.55
CA ASP A 231 -34.30 -3.40 12.86
C ASP A 231 -34.87 -3.85 11.51
N GLN A 232 -34.12 -4.65 10.74
CA GLN A 232 -34.63 -5.26 9.50
C GLN A 232 -35.87 -6.13 9.76
N ARG A 233 -35.82 -7.00 10.76
CA ARG A 233 -36.98 -7.83 11.13
C ARG A 233 -38.19 -6.99 11.53
N ARG A 234 -37.98 -5.86 12.21
CA ARG A 234 -39.03 -4.92 12.57
C ARG A 234 -39.63 -4.22 11.35
N ILE A 235 -38.78 -3.74 10.46
CA ILE A 235 -39.18 -3.09 9.20
C ILE A 235 -39.96 -4.08 8.33
N GLN A 236 -39.50 -5.32 8.20
CA GLN A 236 -40.17 -6.33 7.42
C GLN A 236 -41.57 -6.63 7.97
N LYS A 237 -41.74 -6.76 9.30
CA LYS A 237 -43.06 -6.96 9.92
C LYS A 237 -44.00 -5.78 9.66
N LEU A 238 -43.50 -4.55 9.71
CA LEU A 238 -44.30 -3.37 9.43
C LEU A 238 -44.72 -3.34 7.94
N TRP A 239 -43.79 -3.63 7.05
CA TRP A 239 -44.07 -3.73 5.62
C TRP A 239 -45.12 -4.79 5.28
N GLU A 240 -45.01 -6.01 5.84
CA GLU A 240 -46.01 -7.07 5.68
C GLU A 240 -47.39 -6.70 6.20
N ARG A 241 -47.45 -5.92 7.28
CA ARG A 241 -48.70 -5.38 7.81
C ARG A 241 -49.33 -4.36 6.87
N GLU A 242 -48.56 -3.42 6.38
CA GLU A 242 -49.03 -2.40 5.44
C GLU A 242 -49.49 -3.05 4.11
N GLU A 243 -48.78 -4.04 3.64
CA GLU A 243 -49.12 -4.76 2.41
C GLU A 243 -50.47 -5.48 2.54
N ARG A 244 -50.74 -6.09 3.69
CA ARG A 244 -52.06 -6.68 3.98
C ARG A 244 -53.16 -5.61 3.97
N LEU A 245 -52.97 -4.50 4.65
CA LEU A 245 -53.94 -3.40 4.63
C LEU A 245 -54.22 -2.87 3.23
N ARG A 246 -53.17 -2.68 2.42
CA ARG A 246 -53.30 -2.26 1.02
C ARG A 246 -54.07 -3.28 0.17
N ALA A 247 -53.78 -4.56 0.41
CA ALA A 247 -54.50 -5.62 -0.29
C ALA A 247 -56.01 -5.64 0.06
N GLU A 248 -56.35 -5.43 1.33
CA GLU A 248 -57.76 -5.32 1.78
C GLU A 248 -58.45 -4.09 1.18
N GLU A 249 -57.78 -2.91 1.21
CA GLU A 249 -58.29 -1.67 0.59
C GLU A 249 -58.48 -1.81 -0.91
N ALA A 250 -57.55 -2.50 -1.60
CA ALA A 250 -57.64 -2.75 -3.04
C ALA A 250 -58.82 -3.63 -3.38
N LEU A 251 -59.12 -4.66 -2.59
CA LEU A 251 -60.31 -5.50 -2.73
C LEU A 251 -61.62 -4.70 -2.54
N TYR A 252 -61.66 -3.90 -1.46
CA TYR A 252 -62.80 -3.04 -1.20
C TYR A 252 -63.06 -2.03 -2.32
N SER A 253 -62.03 -1.37 -2.79
CA SER A 253 -62.12 -0.41 -3.92
C SER A 253 -62.55 -1.04 -5.22
N ARG A 254 -62.07 -2.26 -5.52
CA ARG A 254 -62.47 -3.03 -6.68
C ARG A 254 -63.98 -3.42 -6.64
N ASP A 255 -64.43 -3.88 -5.45
CA ASP A 255 -65.83 -4.29 -5.29
C ASP A 255 -66.77 -3.08 -5.29
N ALA A 256 -66.39 -1.94 -4.70
CA ALA A 256 -67.11 -0.70 -4.84
C ALA A 256 -67.18 -0.16 -6.27
N GLY A 257 -66.09 -0.25 -7.00
CA GLY A 257 -66.03 0.08 -8.44
C GLY A 257 -66.93 -0.80 -9.31
N ALA A 258 -66.90 -2.09 -9.05
CA ALA A 258 -67.79 -3.05 -9.77
C ALA A 258 -69.28 -2.83 -9.45
N LYS A 259 -69.61 -2.43 -8.26
CA LYS A 259 -70.98 -2.07 -7.85
C LYS A 259 -71.40 -0.78 -8.56
N TYR A 260 -70.54 0.23 -8.56
CA TYR A 260 -70.83 1.54 -9.23
C TYR A 260 -71.06 1.32 -10.76
N MET A 261 -70.23 0.51 -11.42
CA MET A 261 -70.39 0.21 -12.85
C MET A 261 -71.71 -0.50 -13.13
N ARG A 262 -72.13 -1.47 -12.33
CA ARG A 262 -73.44 -2.14 -12.45
C ARG A 262 -74.59 -1.18 -12.30
N ASP A 263 -74.56 -0.30 -11.31
CA ASP A 263 -75.58 0.71 -11.06
C ASP A 263 -75.64 1.78 -12.16
N PHE A 264 -74.49 2.11 -12.76
CA PHE A 264 -74.42 3.00 -13.93
C PHE A 264 -74.99 2.38 -15.19
N GLU A 265 -74.70 1.13 -15.49
CA GLU A 265 -75.26 0.38 -16.61
C GLU A 265 -76.80 0.22 -16.48
N ALA A 266 -77.29 -0.07 -15.27
CA ALA A 266 -78.71 -0.19 -15.00
C ALA A 266 -79.49 1.14 -15.15
N ARG A 267 -78.83 2.29 -15.02
CA ARG A 267 -79.44 3.60 -15.28
C ARG A 267 -79.45 4.03 -16.74
N LYS A 268 -78.66 3.34 -17.56
CA LYS A 268 -78.48 3.64 -18.97
C LYS A 268 -79.35 2.78 -19.86
N ALA A 269 -79.92 1.67 -19.36
CA ALA A 269 -80.89 0.80 -19.94
C ALA A 269 -82.33 1.26 -19.58
#